data_36b7697389067c12eaf6448603d9b0b7
#
_entry.id   36b7697389067c12eaf6448603d9b0b7
#
_cell.length_a   1.000
_cell.length_b   1.000
_cell.length_c   1.000
_cell.angle_alpha   90.00
_cell.angle_beta   90.00
_cell.angle_gamma   90.00
#
_symmetry.space_group_name_H-M   'P 1'
#
loop_
_entity.id
_entity.type
_entity.pdbx_description
1 polymer ?
#
loop_
_entity_poly.entity_id
_entity_poly.type
_entity_poly.pdbx_seq_one_letter_code
_entity_poly.pdbx_strand_id
1 'polypeptide(L)' 'METPLPYFMTNKEWYYFDEKDFYYKLTEKATEQAEQSYKEFYEMLEISK' A
#
# COMPACT_ATOMS: atom_id res chain seq x y z
N MET A 1 0.49 8.00 19.61
CA MET A 1 -0.44 6.94 19.22
C MET A 1 -0.10 6.41 17.83
N GLU A 2 -0.02 5.12 17.70
CA GLU A 2 0.40 4.54 16.43
C GLU A 2 -0.76 4.31 15.48
N THR A 3 -0.55 4.65 14.23
CA THR A 3 -1.51 4.36 13.19
C THR A 3 -1.32 2.92 12.74
N PRO A 4 -2.39 2.14 12.61
CA PRO A 4 -2.24 0.76 12.15
C PRO A 4 -1.77 0.75 10.69
N LEU A 5 -0.96 -0.24 10.36
CA LEU A 5 -0.50 -0.39 8.99
C LEU A 5 -1.68 -0.76 8.09
N PRO A 6 -1.68 -0.27 6.84
CA PRO A 6 -2.70 -0.72 5.89
C PRO A 6 -2.56 -2.22 5.62
N TYR A 7 -3.63 -2.83 5.22
CA TYR A 7 -3.65 -4.27 5.05
C TYR A 7 -2.56 -4.77 4.09
N PHE A 8 -2.34 -4.06 3.00
CA PHE A 8 -1.35 -4.52 2.02
C PHE A 8 0.08 -4.49 2.57
N MET A 9 0.32 -3.74 3.64
CA MET A 9 1.64 -3.68 4.25
C MET A 9 1.85 -4.72 5.35
N THR A 10 0.85 -5.53 5.65
CA THR A 10 0.98 -6.55 6.68
C THR A 10 1.79 -7.76 6.21
N ASN A 11 2.00 -7.87 4.90
CA ASN A 11 2.78 -8.95 4.34
C ASN A 11 3.82 -8.37 3.39
N LYS A 12 5.09 -8.58 3.69
CA LYS A 12 6.18 -8.01 2.91
C LYS A 12 6.25 -8.54 1.48
N GLU A 13 5.63 -9.66 1.21
CA GLU A 13 5.64 -10.24 -0.13
C GLU A 13 4.64 -9.57 -1.06
N TRP A 14 3.74 -8.78 -0.51
CA TRP A 14 2.69 -8.14 -1.29
C TRP A 14 3.10 -6.79 -1.85
N TYR A 15 4.15 -6.18 -1.34
CA TYR A 15 4.53 -4.85 -1.77
C TYR A 15 6.04 -4.67 -1.77
N TYR A 16 6.47 -3.61 -2.46
CA TYR A 16 7.88 -3.23 -2.44
C TYR A 16 7.96 -1.72 -2.64
N PHE A 17 9.08 -1.14 -2.23
CA PHE A 17 9.28 0.28 -2.39
C PHE A 17 9.95 0.57 -3.73
N ASP A 18 9.34 1.44 -4.55
CA ASP A 18 9.88 1.83 -5.83
C ASP A 18 10.65 3.12 -5.67
N GLU A 19 11.96 3.05 -5.84
CA GLU A 19 12.82 4.22 -5.66
C GLU A 19 12.66 5.25 -6.76
N LYS A 20 12.21 4.84 -7.94
CA LYS A 20 12.03 5.77 -9.04
C LYS A 20 10.85 6.68 -8.82
N ASP A 21 9.75 6.11 -8.34
CA ASP A 21 8.53 6.87 -8.12
C ASP A 21 8.35 7.30 -6.67
N PHE A 22 9.22 6.82 -5.80
CA PHE A 22 9.20 7.14 -4.37
C PHE A 22 7.90 6.80 -3.68
N TYR A 23 7.33 5.67 -4.04
CA TYR A 23 6.18 5.15 -3.29
C TYR A 23 6.09 3.64 -3.47
N TYR A 24 5.23 3.03 -2.68
CA TYR A 24 5.11 1.59 -2.66
C TYR A 24 4.26 1.09 -3.81
N LYS A 25 4.61 -0.10 -4.31
CA LYS A 25 3.86 -0.75 -5.37
C LYS A 25 3.58 -2.18 -4.96
N LEU A 26 2.54 -2.76 -5.54
CA LEU A 26 2.17 -4.14 -5.25
C LEU A 26 2.93 -5.11 -6.14
N THR A 27 3.14 -6.32 -5.60
CA THR A 27 3.79 -7.40 -6.34
C THR A 27 2.74 -8.34 -6.91
N GLU A 28 3.19 -9.33 -7.67
CA GLU A 28 2.30 -10.35 -8.22
C GLU A 28 1.62 -11.18 -7.13
N LYS A 29 2.23 -11.24 -5.97
CA LYS A 29 1.70 -12.04 -4.88
C LYS A 29 0.60 -11.35 -4.09
N ALA A 30 0.36 -10.08 -4.34
CA ALA A 30 -0.68 -9.34 -3.64
C ALA A 30 -2.05 -9.91 -3.96
N THR A 31 -2.89 -10.07 -2.92
CA THR A 31 -4.24 -10.56 -3.09
C THR A 31 -5.17 -9.42 -3.51
N GLU A 32 -6.42 -9.78 -3.86
CA GLU A 32 -7.41 -8.76 -4.19
C GLU A 32 -7.63 -7.81 -3.04
N GLN A 33 -7.65 -8.35 -1.82
CA GLN A 33 -7.83 -7.52 -0.64
C GLN A 33 -6.66 -6.56 -0.47
N ALA A 34 -5.45 -7.03 -0.77
CA ALA A 34 -4.28 -6.19 -0.67
C ALA A 34 -4.33 -5.09 -1.73
N GLU A 35 -4.79 -5.40 -2.93
CA GLU A 35 -4.94 -4.40 -3.98
C GLU A 35 -5.93 -3.32 -3.59
N GLN A 36 -7.06 -3.73 -3.03
CA GLN A 36 -8.06 -2.77 -2.61
C GLN A 36 -7.55 -1.89 -1.48
N SER A 37 -6.86 -2.48 -0.53
CA SER A 37 -6.28 -1.72 0.57
C SER A 37 -5.25 -0.72 0.04
N TYR A 38 -4.47 -1.11 -0.93
CA TYR A 38 -3.48 -0.25 -1.54
C TYR A 38 -4.14 0.96 -2.21
N LYS A 39 -5.19 0.73 -2.96
CA LYS A 39 -5.91 1.82 -3.60
C LYS A 39 -6.48 2.79 -2.58
N GLU A 40 -7.12 2.27 -1.56
CA GLU A 40 -7.72 3.11 -0.52
C GLU A 40 -6.66 3.92 0.20
N PHE A 41 -5.51 3.31 0.44
CA PHE A 41 -4.43 4.00 1.13
C PHE A 41 -3.98 5.24 0.36
N TYR A 42 -3.76 5.08 -0.93
CA TYR A 42 -3.28 6.21 -1.73
C TYR A 42 -4.37 7.21 -2.06
N GLU A 43 -5.62 6.76 -2.13
CA GLU A 43 -6.74 7.68 -2.29
C GLU A 43 -6.87 8.59 -1.08
N MET A 44 -6.68 8.03 0.11
CA MET A 44 -6.73 8.83 1.32
C MET A 44 -5.63 9.88 1.35
N LEU A 45 -4.44 9.52 0.89
CA LEU A 45 -3.35 10.47 0.85
C LEU A 45 -3.63 11.62 -0.11
N GLU A 46 -4.28 11.35 -1.23
CA GLU A 46 -4.63 12.40 -2.17
C GLU A 46 -5.68 13.33 -1.61
N ILE A 47 -6.65 12.76 -0.91
CA ILE A 47 -7.71 13.57 -0.31
C ILE A 47 -7.17 14.45 0.79
N SER A 48 -6.13 13.99 1.47
CA SER A 48 -5.54 14.73 2.59
C SER A 48 -4.83 16.01 2.19
N LYS A 49 -4.62 16.22 0.93
CA LYS A 49 -3.97 17.47 0.49
C LYS A 49 -4.94 18.65 0.61
#